data_3340f030c66d9cf39ff290a20f7b48b9
#
_entry.id   3340f030c66d9cf39ff290a20f7b48b9
#
_cell.length_a   1.000
_cell.length_b   1.000
_cell.length_c   1.000
_cell.angle_alpha   90.00
_cell.angle_beta   90.00
_cell.angle_gamma   90.00
#
_symmetry.space_group_name_H-M   'P 1'
#
loop_
_entity.id
_entity.type
_entity.pdbx_description
1 polymer ?
#
loop_
_entity_poly.entity_id
_entity_poly.type
_entity_poly.pdbx_seq_one_letter_code
_entity_poly.pdbx_strand_id
1 'polypeptide(L)'
;LNPSPKKGFLDFTQVQRKMELLNKYKNGNYTVSIFDDGTKEREFEEIPNPIWPESMDVKVTDYCDAGCQFCHEMSTTSGKEGNLNVGLNLFRDLPAGTEIAIGGGNPLSWGGLDRFVSAMSERGVICNMTVNSVHVKRYDSRIEWYTDGQKGFGKGKIHGLGLSYFKPLFKDCLELTKKFPHVVFHLIMGIHTLEDLDLIASRVSNPKVLLLGYKQYGRGENFYSSKVTDNLQQWYWRLHEFFRKDGLTISFDNLGIKQMNLNRFFNKEEWEKFYMGDDGRFTCYVDLVKKQYATSSTSQERFDILPEDTTQSIFNRIRNEK
;
A
#
# COMPACT_ATOMS: atom_id res chain seq x y z
N LEU A 1 15.61 40.84 14.53
CA LEU A 1 15.00 40.84 13.21
C LEU A 1 15.22 39.46 12.59
N ASN A 2 14.31 38.54 12.83
CA ASN A 2 14.29 37.23 12.17
C ASN A 2 13.74 37.40 10.75
N PRO A 3 14.39 36.86 9.71
CA PRO A 3 13.81 36.83 8.38
C PRO A 3 12.67 35.84 8.34
N SER A 4 11.49 36.32 7.95
CA SER A 4 10.34 35.44 7.65
C SER A 4 10.71 34.45 6.55
N PRO A 5 10.30 33.14 6.66
CA PRO A 5 10.54 32.18 5.61
C PRO A 5 9.76 32.59 4.37
N LYS A 6 10.46 32.77 3.25
CA LYS A 6 9.84 32.98 1.93
C LYS A 6 9.00 31.74 1.64
N LYS A 7 7.68 31.92 1.51
CA LYS A 7 6.75 30.91 0.94
C LYS A 7 7.20 30.59 -0.48
N GLY A 8 7.95 29.53 -0.67
CA GLY A 8 8.27 29.00 -1.98
C GLY A 8 7.18 28.03 -2.38
N PHE A 9 6.43 28.40 -3.44
CA PHE A 9 5.49 27.50 -4.11
C PHE A 9 6.23 26.24 -4.55
N LEU A 10 5.66 25.07 -4.25
CA LEU A 10 6.09 23.81 -4.81
C LEU A 10 5.69 23.81 -6.29
N ASP A 11 6.66 23.94 -7.18
CA ASP A 11 6.44 23.78 -8.60
C ASP A 11 6.41 22.29 -8.94
N PHE A 12 5.22 21.76 -9.19
CA PHE A 12 4.98 20.37 -9.57
C PHE A 12 5.17 20.11 -11.08
N THR A 13 5.72 21.05 -11.83
CA THR A 13 6.07 20.82 -13.24
C THR A 13 7.33 19.97 -13.39
N GLN A 14 7.24 18.70 -12.99
CA GLN A 14 8.23 17.69 -13.40
C GLN A 14 7.82 17.10 -14.76
N VAL A 15 8.84 16.79 -15.56
CA VAL A 15 8.77 16.15 -16.87
C VAL A 15 7.61 15.16 -16.91
N GLN A 16 6.54 15.52 -17.64
CA GLN A 16 5.36 14.67 -17.83
C GLN A 16 5.78 13.40 -18.56
N ARG A 17 6.12 12.33 -17.82
CA ARG A 17 6.02 11.00 -18.36
C ARG A 17 4.56 10.81 -18.77
N LYS A 18 4.32 10.46 -20.02
CA LYS A 18 2.97 10.17 -20.50
C LYS A 18 2.46 8.96 -19.72
N MET A 19 1.59 9.21 -18.74
CA MET A 19 0.93 8.15 -17.95
C MET A 19 -0.02 7.39 -18.88
N GLU A 20 -0.03 6.08 -18.81
CA GLU A 20 -0.93 5.23 -19.57
C GLU A 20 -2.16 4.91 -18.72
N LEU A 21 -3.36 5.14 -19.27
CA LEU A 21 -4.61 4.81 -18.60
C LEU A 21 -4.77 3.28 -18.57
N LEU A 22 -4.78 2.70 -17.38
CA LEU A 22 -5.02 1.28 -17.17
C LEU A 22 -6.51 0.93 -17.20
N ASN A 23 -7.33 1.73 -16.54
CA ASN A 23 -8.77 1.53 -16.50
C ASN A 23 -9.51 2.82 -16.10
N LYS A 24 -10.80 2.87 -16.47
CA LYS A 24 -11.74 3.91 -16.06
C LYS A 24 -13.08 3.26 -15.73
N TYR A 25 -13.60 3.50 -14.52
CA TYR A 25 -14.86 2.92 -14.08
C TYR A 25 -15.70 3.90 -13.25
N LYS A 26 -17.02 3.69 -13.26
CA LYS A 26 -17.96 4.48 -12.46
C LYS A 26 -18.05 3.87 -11.06
N ASN A 27 -17.92 4.73 -10.03
CA ASN A 27 -18.04 4.34 -8.64
C ASN A 27 -19.05 5.25 -7.91
N GLY A 28 -20.31 4.83 -7.88
CA GLY A 28 -21.40 5.66 -7.35
C GLY A 28 -21.67 6.88 -8.24
N ASN A 29 -21.55 8.08 -7.68
CA ASN A 29 -21.82 9.36 -8.38
C ASN A 29 -20.59 9.96 -9.08
N TYR A 30 -19.47 9.24 -9.13
CA TYR A 30 -18.24 9.74 -9.74
C TYR A 30 -17.55 8.67 -10.60
N THR A 31 -16.54 9.08 -11.35
CA THR A 31 -15.71 8.20 -12.18
C THR A 31 -14.28 8.18 -11.67
N VAL A 32 -13.69 6.99 -11.64
CA VAL A 32 -12.28 6.77 -11.26
C VAL A 32 -11.48 6.37 -12.48
N SER A 33 -10.41 7.09 -12.76
CA SER A 33 -9.38 6.72 -13.74
C SER A 33 -8.12 6.28 -12.99
N ILE A 34 -7.54 5.13 -13.36
CA ILE A 34 -6.29 4.62 -12.79
C ILE A 34 -5.24 4.50 -13.87
N PHE A 35 -4.03 4.94 -13.56
CA PHE A 35 -2.90 4.99 -14.48
C PHE A 35 -1.80 3.99 -14.10
N ASP A 36 -0.88 3.73 -15.04
CA ASP A 36 0.19 2.74 -14.95
C ASP A 36 1.22 3.01 -13.83
N ASP A 37 1.32 4.25 -13.38
CA ASP A 37 2.19 4.65 -12.27
C ASP A 37 1.52 4.54 -10.89
N GLY A 38 0.22 4.17 -10.84
CA GLY A 38 -0.61 4.09 -9.64
C GLY A 38 -1.40 5.37 -9.33
N THR A 39 -1.26 6.41 -10.14
CA THR A 39 -2.06 7.64 -10.01
C THR A 39 -3.54 7.33 -10.21
N LYS A 40 -4.39 7.93 -9.37
CA LYS A 40 -5.85 7.91 -9.50
C LYS A 40 -6.38 9.31 -9.69
N GLU A 41 -7.26 9.45 -10.65
CA GLU A 41 -8.04 10.68 -10.86
C GLU A 41 -9.52 10.41 -10.63
N ARG A 42 -10.21 11.33 -9.97
CA ARG A 42 -11.65 11.29 -9.74
C ARG A 42 -12.32 12.44 -10.45
N GLU A 43 -13.29 12.11 -11.30
CA GLU A 43 -14.15 13.07 -11.97
C GLU A 43 -15.51 13.10 -11.26
N PHE A 44 -15.88 14.23 -10.65
CA PHE A 44 -17.13 14.38 -9.89
C PHE A 44 -17.66 15.82 -9.98
N GLU A 45 -18.98 15.96 -9.90
CA GLU A 45 -19.68 17.25 -9.77
C GLU A 45 -20.11 17.51 -8.31
N GLU A 46 -20.43 16.44 -7.59
CA GLU A 46 -20.79 16.46 -6.17
C GLU A 46 -19.75 15.66 -5.37
N ILE A 47 -19.76 15.82 -4.04
CA ILE A 47 -18.86 15.06 -3.14
C ILE A 47 -18.93 13.56 -3.47
N PRO A 48 -17.80 12.92 -3.76
CA PRO A 48 -17.74 11.50 -4.12
C PRO A 48 -18.40 10.60 -3.08
N ASN A 49 -19.35 9.79 -3.57
CA ASN A 49 -20.07 8.80 -2.77
C ASN A 49 -19.83 7.40 -3.35
N PRO A 50 -18.74 6.71 -2.97
CA PRO A 50 -18.36 5.43 -3.53
C PRO A 50 -19.33 4.31 -3.15
N ILE A 51 -19.55 3.37 -4.07
CA ILE A 51 -20.29 2.12 -3.85
C ILE A 51 -19.32 1.00 -3.49
N TRP A 52 -18.15 0.97 -4.12
CA TRP A 52 -17.05 0.04 -3.83
C TRP A 52 -15.82 0.77 -3.29
N PRO A 53 -14.97 0.10 -2.50
CA PRO A 53 -13.66 0.64 -2.19
C PRO A 53 -12.84 0.73 -3.48
N GLU A 54 -12.05 1.78 -3.62
CA GLU A 54 -11.14 1.94 -4.76
C GLU A 54 -9.87 1.09 -4.60
N SER A 55 -9.48 0.83 -3.36
CA SER A 55 -8.40 -0.08 -3.02
C SER A 55 -8.65 -0.79 -1.69
N MET A 56 -8.12 -2.00 -1.58
CA MET A 56 -8.26 -2.82 -0.38
C MET A 56 -6.94 -3.45 0.02
N ASP A 57 -6.64 -3.42 1.32
CA ASP A 57 -5.60 -4.24 1.89
C ASP A 57 -6.18 -5.62 2.23
N VAL A 58 -5.65 -6.67 1.63
CA VAL A 58 -6.15 -8.04 1.82
C VAL A 58 -5.08 -8.91 2.47
N LYS A 59 -5.33 -9.29 3.71
CA LYS A 59 -4.50 -10.23 4.46
C LYS A 59 -4.87 -11.65 4.06
N VAL A 60 -3.93 -12.35 3.44
CA VAL A 60 -4.15 -13.71 2.90
C VAL A 60 -3.54 -14.81 3.75
N THR A 61 -2.66 -14.48 4.68
CA THR A 61 -2.02 -15.48 5.57
C THR A 61 -1.44 -14.83 6.83
N ASP A 62 -1.44 -15.58 7.93
CA ASP A 62 -0.66 -15.28 9.13
C ASP A 62 0.71 -15.97 9.12
N TYR A 63 0.95 -16.91 8.19
CA TYR A 63 2.25 -17.56 8.09
C TYR A 63 3.32 -16.58 7.63
N CYS A 64 4.42 -16.49 8.39
CA CYS A 64 5.59 -15.70 8.01
C CYS A 64 6.83 -16.18 8.75
N ASP A 65 7.91 -16.38 8.03
CA ASP A 65 9.22 -16.77 8.55
C ASP A 65 10.25 -15.62 8.56
N ALA A 66 9.81 -14.37 8.32
CA ALA A 66 10.68 -13.20 8.38
C ALA A 66 11.09 -12.79 9.80
N GLY A 67 10.31 -13.16 10.83
CA GLY A 67 10.66 -12.94 12.23
C GLY A 67 10.74 -11.47 12.68
N CYS A 68 10.10 -10.53 11.99
CA CYS A 68 10.16 -9.09 12.31
C CYS A 68 9.71 -8.83 13.75
N GLN A 69 10.58 -8.20 14.56
CA GLN A 69 10.31 -7.91 15.97
C GLN A 69 9.20 -6.87 16.18
N PHE A 70 8.92 -6.05 15.18
CA PHE A 70 7.90 -5.00 15.18
C PHE A 70 6.64 -5.37 14.38
N CYS A 71 6.42 -6.64 14.06
CA CYS A 71 5.28 -7.07 13.23
C CYS A 71 3.95 -6.80 13.94
N HIS A 72 3.14 -5.90 13.41
CA HIS A 72 1.83 -5.56 13.95
C HIS A 72 0.79 -6.67 13.72
N GLU A 73 0.96 -7.51 12.70
CA GLU A 73 0.09 -8.65 12.39
C GLU A 73 0.40 -9.90 13.23
N MET A 74 1.49 -9.88 14.02
CA MET A 74 1.95 -11.01 14.84
C MET A 74 2.19 -12.30 14.04
N SER A 75 2.45 -12.21 12.75
CA SER A 75 2.67 -13.35 11.87
C SER A 75 3.85 -14.20 12.31
N THR A 76 3.70 -15.54 12.23
CA THR A 76 4.68 -16.55 12.68
C THR A 76 4.73 -17.73 11.72
N THR A 77 5.70 -18.64 11.95
CA THR A 77 5.81 -19.89 11.19
C THR A 77 4.69 -20.91 11.49
N SER A 78 3.90 -20.68 12.53
CA SER A 78 2.69 -21.46 12.86
C SER A 78 1.39 -20.74 12.44
N GLY A 79 1.50 -19.64 11.69
CA GLY A 79 0.36 -18.86 11.21
C GLY A 79 -0.56 -19.66 10.29
N LYS A 80 -1.84 -19.30 10.28
CA LYS A 80 -2.86 -19.95 9.45
C LYS A 80 -2.95 -19.30 8.08
N GLU A 81 -3.40 -20.06 7.09
CA GLU A 81 -3.73 -19.55 5.77
C GLU A 81 -5.14 -18.95 5.71
N GLY A 82 -5.29 -17.93 4.88
CA GLY A 82 -6.58 -17.33 4.55
C GLY A 82 -7.45 -18.23 3.69
N ASN A 83 -8.76 -18.09 3.81
CA ASN A 83 -9.72 -18.89 3.07
C ASN A 83 -9.92 -18.33 1.65
N LEU A 84 -9.38 -19.05 0.66
CA LEU A 84 -9.46 -18.67 -0.76
C LEU A 84 -10.92 -18.51 -1.24
N ASN A 85 -11.81 -19.44 -0.86
CA ASN A 85 -13.20 -19.42 -1.34
C ASN A 85 -13.96 -18.21 -0.78
N VAL A 86 -13.68 -17.81 0.48
CA VAL A 86 -14.23 -16.57 1.05
C VAL A 86 -13.76 -15.37 0.23
N GLY A 87 -12.47 -15.28 -0.10
CA GLY A 87 -11.94 -14.17 -0.92
C GLY A 87 -12.55 -14.14 -2.32
N LEU A 88 -12.63 -15.29 -3.02
CA LEU A 88 -13.21 -15.37 -4.36
C LEU A 88 -14.70 -15.00 -4.38
N ASN A 89 -15.46 -15.42 -3.34
CA ASN A 89 -16.86 -15.07 -3.19
C ASN A 89 -17.06 -13.58 -2.84
N LEU A 90 -16.30 -13.07 -1.87
CA LEU A 90 -16.42 -11.69 -1.41
C LEU A 90 -16.16 -10.69 -2.54
N PHE A 91 -15.10 -10.92 -3.33
CA PHE A 91 -14.65 -9.99 -4.37
C PHE A 91 -15.30 -10.22 -5.74
N ARG A 92 -16.38 -11.02 -5.81
CA ARG A 92 -17.06 -11.35 -7.08
C ARG A 92 -17.72 -10.16 -7.77
N ASP A 93 -18.03 -9.09 -7.03
CA ASP A 93 -18.74 -7.89 -7.48
C ASP A 93 -17.83 -6.68 -7.71
N LEU A 94 -16.50 -6.84 -7.57
CA LEU A 94 -15.58 -5.74 -7.79
C LEU A 94 -15.57 -5.28 -9.25
N PRO A 95 -15.66 -3.97 -9.51
CA PRO A 95 -15.48 -3.45 -10.86
C PRO A 95 -14.03 -3.60 -11.31
N ALA A 96 -13.84 -3.76 -12.62
CA ALA A 96 -12.50 -3.70 -13.22
C ALA A 96 -11.85 -2.36 -12.93
N GLY A 97 -10.56 -2.37 -12.60
CA GLY A 97 -9.80 -1.18 -12.20
C GLY A 97 -9.75 -0.94 -10.68
N THR A 98 -10.53 -1.69 -9.88
CA THR A 98 -10.33 -1.68 -8.42
C THR A 98 -8.98 -2.32 -8.07
N GLU A 99 -8.30 -1.81 -7.04
CA GLU A 99 -7.02 -2.34 -6.59
C GLU A 99 -7.14 -3.23 -5.36
N ILE A 100 -6.36 -4.30 -5.34
CA ILE A 100 -6.14 -5.16 -4.17
C ILE A 100 -4.65 -5.18 -3.83
N ALA A 101 -4.28 -4.80 -2.61
CA ALA A 101 -2.95 -4.96 -2.06
C ALA A 101 -2.90 -6.25 -1.22
N ILE A 102 -2.29 -7.29 -1.76
CA ILE A 102 -2.16 -8.60 -1.15
C ILE A 102 -1.01 -8.57 -0.14
N GLY A 103 -1.31 -8.88 1.12
CA GLY A 103 -0.35 -8.83 2.20
C GLY A 103 -0.66 -9.81 3.32
N GLY A 104 -0.24 -9.46 4.53
CA GLY A 104 -0.38 -10.26 5.75
C GLY A 104 0.97 -10.77 6.23
N GLY A 105 1.13 -12.09 6.40
CA GLY A 105 2.41 -12.72 6.68
C GLY A 105 3.32 -12.73 5.45
N ASN A 106 3.66 -13.92 4.93
CA ASN A 106 4.35 -14.06 3.67
C ASN A 106 3.36 -14.49 2.57
N PRO A 107 2.83 -13.59 1.74
CA PRO A 107 1.83 -13.94 0.73
C PRO A 107 2.36 -14.96 -0.29
N LEU A 108 3.68 -14.98 -0.55
CA LEU A 108 4.30 -15.94 -1.47
C LEU A 108 4.21 -17.39 -0.98
N SER A 109 3.96 -17.63 0.31
CA SER A 109 3.76 -18.97 0.86
C SER A 109 2.31 -19.44 0.83
N TRP A 110 1.35 -18.54 0.58
CA TRP A 110 -0.06 -18.89 0.57
C TRP A 110 -0.41 -19.81 -0.60
N GLY A 111 -1.00 -20.97 -0.30
CA GLY A 111 -1.39 -21.97 -1.33
C GLY A 111 -2.49 -21.50 -2.28
N GLY A 112 -3.28 -20.51 -1.87
CA GLY A 112 -4.35 -19.91 -2.68
C GLY A 112 -3.93 -18.80 -3.64
N LEU A 113 -2.66 -18.33 -3.56
CA LEU A 113 -2.21 -17.10 -4.22
C LEU A 113 -2.40 -17.11 -5.74
N ASP A 114 -1.97 -18.18 -6.42
CA ASP A 114 -2.00 -18.27 -7.89
C ASP A 114 -3.44 -18.19 -8.41
N ARG A 115 -4.34 -18.97 -7.78
CA ARG A 115 -5.76 -19.00 -8.15
C ARG A 115 -6.45 -17.68 -7.83
N PHE A 116 -6.11 -17.06 -6.71
CA PHE A 116 -6.68 -15.77 -6.31
C PHE A 116 -6.29 -14.67 -7.29
N VAL A 117 -4.99 -14.50 -7.56
CA VAL A 117 -4.48 -13.48 -8.48
C VAL A 117 -5.02 -13.69 -9.90
N SER A 118 -5.09 -14.94 -10.39
CA SER A 118 -5.67 -15.24 -11.70
C SER A 118 -7.14 -14.83 -11.79
N ALA A 119 -7.94 -15.20 -10.79
CA ALA A 119 -9.36 -14.87 -10.77
C ALA A 119 -9.63 -13.36 -10.68
N MET A 120 -8.79 -12.61 -9.95
CA MET A 120 -8.89 -11.15 -9.88
C MET A 120 -8.48 -10.50 -11.20
N SER A 121 -7.36 -10.91 -11.78
CA SER A 121 -6.89 -10.41 -13.07
C SER A 121 -7.86 -10.68 -14.22
N GLU A 122 -8.51 -11.84 -14.25
CA GLU A 122 -9.54 -12.19 -15.24
C GLU A 122 -10.76 -11.24 -15.19
N ARG A 123 -11.01 -10.64 -14.02
CA ARG A 123 -12.07 -9.63 -13.82
C ARG A 123 -11.57 -8.20 -14.04
N GLY A 124 -10.29 -8.01 -14.39
CA GLY A 124 -9.71 -6.69 -14.55
C GLY A 124 -9.41 -5.97 -13.23
N VAL A 125 -9.42 -6.68 -12.10
CA VAL A 125 -9.00 -6.15 -10.80
C VAL A 125 -7.48 -6.10 -10.76
N ILE A 126 -6.92 -4.96 -10.33
CA ILE A 126 -5.49 -4.73 -10.28
C ILE A 126 -4.93 -5.29 -8.97
N CYS A 127 -4.09 -6.31 -9.07
CA CYS A 127 -3.43 -6.91 -7.92
C CYS A 127 -2.05 -6.29 -7.70
N ASN A 128 -1.81 -5.81 -6.49
CA ASN A 128 -0.50 -5.45 -5.97
C ASN A 128 -0.15 -6.43 -4.84
N MET A 129 1.15 -6.64 -4.56
CA MET A 129 1.57 -7.56 -3.51
C MET A 129 2.70 -6.95 -2.68
N THR A 130 2.66 -7.13 -1.36
CA THR A 130 3.74 -6.71 -0.47
C THR A 130 4.52 -7.92 0.02
N VAL A 131 5.84 -7.92 -0.19
CA VAL A 131 6.75 -8.96 0.29
C VAL A 131 7.85 -8.35 1.16
N ASN A 132 8.38 -9.14 2.09
CA ASN A 132 9.53 -8.73 2.87
C ASN A 132 10.83 -8.99 2.08
N SER A 133 11.82 -8.11 2.19
CA SER A 133 13.12 -8.25 1.53
C SER A 133 13.80 -9.59 1.81
N VAL A 134 13.56 -10.20 2.97
CA VAL A 134 14.12 -11.54 3.31
C VAL A 134 13.59 -12.65 2.42
N HIS A 135 12.44 -12.44 1.77
CA HIS A 135 11.82 -13.41 0.88
C HIS A 135 12.27 -13.27 -0.59
N VAL A 136 12.84 -12.12 -0.98
CA VAL A 136 13.17 -11.82 -2.38
C VAL A 136 14.01 -12.93 -3.01
N LYS A 137 15.13 -13.27 -2.39
CA LYS A 137 16.04 -14.29 -2.91
C LYS A 137 15.49 -15.72 -2.83
N ARG A 138 14.76 -16.02 -1.75
CA ARG A 138 14.18 -17.35 -1.53
C ARG A 138 13.08 -17.67 -2.54
N TYR A 139 12.30 -16.67 -2.92
CA TYR A 139 11.16 -16.79 -3.82
C TYR A 139 11.39 -16.10 -5.18
N ASP A 140 12.65 -15.92 -5.58
CA ASP A 140 13.04 -15.17 -6.78
C ASP A 140 12.24 -15.63 -8.03
N SER A 141 12.24 -16.93 -8.34
CA SER A 141 11.48 -17.47 -9.48
C SER A 141 9.96 -17.22 -9.37
N ARG A 142 9.40 -17.26 -8.17
CA ARG A 142 7.98 -17.01 -7.95
C ARG A 142 7.65 -15.52 -8.10
N ILE A 143 8.49 -14.65 -7.58
CA ILE A 143 8.37 -13.20 -7.79
C ILE A 143 8.50 -12.87 -9.28
N GLU A 144 9.49 -13.43 -9.96
CA GLU A 144 9.68 -13.25 -11.40
C GLU A 144 8.44 -13.70 -12.19
N TRP A 145 7.83 -14.83 -11.83
CA TRP A 145 6.61 -15.31 -12.48
C TRP A 145 5.44 -14.32 -12.35
N TYR A 146 5.27 -13.68 -11.15
CA TYR A 146 4.23 -12.68 -10.95
C TYR A 146 4.55 -11.33 -11.59
N THR A 147 5.81 -10.96 -11.73
CA THR A 147 6.26 -9.64 -12.21
C THR A 147 6.64 -9.62 -13.70
N ASP A 148 6.82 -10.78 -14.34
CA ASP A 148 7.17 -10.89 -15.76
C ASP A 148 5.96 -10.60 -16.66
N GLY A 149 5.74 -9.29 -16.94
CA GLY A 149 4.70 -8.81 -17.83
C GLY A 149 4.96 -9.02 -19.31
N GLN A 150 6.20 -9.35 -19.73
CA GLN A 150 6.61 -9.37 -21.13
C GLN A 150 6.45 -10.73 -21.82
N LYS A 151 6.41 -11.82 -21.08
CA LYS A 151 6.40 -13.18 -21.65
C LYS A 151 5.01 -13.78 -21.84
N GLY A 152 4.03 -12.98 -22.09
CA GLY A 152 2.75 -13.44 -22.60
C GLY A 152 1.63 -13.46 -21.58
N PHE A 153 0.60 -12.76 -21.95
CA PHE A 153 -0.74 -12.86 -21.40
C PHE A 153 -0.82 -12.60 -19.89
N GLY A 154 -0.89 -11.37 -19.51
CA GLY A 154 -1.12 -10.80 -18.17
C GLY A 154 -2.13 -11.44 -17.24
N LYS A 155 -2.48 -12.68 -17.43
CA LYS A 155 -3.34 -13.46 -16.58
C LYS A 155 -2.56 -13.97 -15.38
N GLY A 156 -2.97 -13.54 -14.21
CA GLY A 156 -2.41 -13.98 -12.95
C GLY A 156 -1.22 -13.19 -12.44
N LYS A 157 -0.95 -12.01 -12.99
CA LYS A 157 0.19 -11.18 -12.61
C LYS A 157 -0.19 -9.99 -11.76
N ILE A 158 0.78 -9.53 -10.96
CA ILE A 158 0.63 -8.32 -10.15
C ILE A 158 1.10 -7.10 -10.94
N HIS A 159 0.48 -5.95 -10.66
CA HIS A 159 0.85 -4.67 -11.23
C HIS A 159 1.99 -4.00 -10.46
N GLY A 160 1.94 -4.01 -9.13
CA GLY A 160 2.93 -3.41 -8.24
C GLY A 160 3.46 -4.37 -7.18
N LEU A 161 4.72 -4.22 -6.82
CA LEU A 161 5.39 -4.99 -5.79
C LEU A 161 5.91 -4.07 -4.69
N GLY A 162 5.27 -4.11 -3.52
CA GLY A 162 5.77 -3.49 -2.30
C GLY A 162 6.89 -4.32 -1.69
N LEU A 163 8.05 -3.71 -1.44
CA LEU A 163 9.17 -4.34 -0.75
C LEU A 163 9.33 -3.75 0.64
N SER A 164 8.99 -4.52 1.69
CA SER A 164 9.34 -4.14 3.06
C SER A 164 10.87 -4.10 3.19
N TYR A 165 11.42 -2.89 3.30
CA TYR A 165 12.84 -2.64 3.26
C TYR A 165 13.57 -3.26 4.46
N PHE A 166 14.72 -3.88 4.19
CA PHE A 166 15.68 -4.33 5.18
C PHE A 166 17.10 -4.08 4.69
N LYS A 167 17.78 -3.11 5.27
CA LYS A 167 19.08 -2.61 4.82
C LYS A 167 20.11 -3.67 4.46
N PRO A 168 20.31 -4.75 5.25
CA PRO A 168 21.29 -5.79 4.92
C PRO A 168 21.02 -6.52 3.60
N LEU A 169 19.77 -6.53 3.12
CA LEU A 169 19.34 -7.19 1.88
C LEU A 169 19.04 -6.22 0.73
N PHE A 170 19.43 -4.95 0.89
CA PHE A 170 19.16 -3.92 -0.10
C PHE A 170 19.72 -4.23 -1.48
N LYS A 171 20.89 -4.90 -1.57
CA LYS A 171 21.48 -5.33 -2.84
C LYS A 171 20.57 -6.26 -3.63
N ASP A 172 19.92 -7.23 -2.98
CA ASP A 172 19.01 -8.17 -3.64
C ASP A 172 17.75 -7.42 -4.15
N CYS A 173 17.28 -6.42 -3.37
CA CYS A 173 16.19 -5.54 -3.78
C CYS A 173 16.56 -4.68 -5.00
N LEU A 174 17.81 -4.18 -5.08
CA LEU A 174 18.29 -3.42 -6.24
C LEU A 174 18.30 -4.25 -7.53
N GLU A 175 18.68 -5.52 -7.48
CA GLU A 175 18.62 -6.39 -8.66
C GLU A 175 17.18 -6.60 -9.14
N LEU A 176 16.23 -6.71 -8.21
CA LEU A 176 14.81 -6.81 -8.55
C LEU A 176 14.27 -5.54 -9.22
N THR A 177 14.66 -4.34 -8.75
CA THR A 177 14.22 -3.07 -9.39
C THR A 177 14.68 -2.91 -10.83
N LYS A 178 15.79 -3.55 -11.22
CA LYS A 178 16.28 -3.56 -12.60
C LYS A 178 15.41 -4.43 -13.52
N LYS A 179 14.82 -5.48 -12.96
CA LYS A 179 13.96 -6.43 -13.70
C LYS A 179 12.52 -5.97 -13.75
N PHE A 180 12.03 -5.32 -12.69
CA PHE A 180 10.64 -4.92 -12.53
C PHE A 180 10.50 -3.46 -12.10
N PRO A 181 9.95 -2.56 -12.95
CA PRO A 181 9.93 -1.12 -12.70
C PRO A 181 8.86 -0.67 -11.69
N HIS A 182 7.90 -1.54 -11.37
CA HIS A 182 6.79 -1.21 -10.45
C HIS A 182 7.06 -1.66 -9.02
N VAL A 183 8.32 -1.57 -8.59
CA VAL A 183 8.71 -1.79 -7.19
C VAL A 183 8.49 -0.52 -6.38
N VAL A 184 7.87 -0.67 -5.19
CA VAL A 184 7.68 0.38 -4.20
C VAL A 184 8.37 -0.06 -2.90
N PHE A 185 9.35 0.70 -2.43
CA PHE A 185 9.99 0.42 -1.15
C PHE A 185 9.09 0.87 0.00
N HIS A 186 8.79 -0.03 0.92
CA HIS A 186 8.03 0.27 2.13
C HIS A 186 8.99 0.53 3.29
N LEU A 187 8.99 1.74 3.81
CA LEU A 187 9.76 2.15 4.99
C LEU A 187 8.79 2.49 6.13
N ILE A 188 8.99 1.87 7.28
CA ILE A 188 8.23 2.19 8.49
C ILE A 188 8.98 3.31 9.22
N MET A 189 8.40 4.50 9.31
CA MET A 189 8.95 5.60 10.08
C MET A 189 9.03 5.19 11.56
N GLY A 190 10.15 5.48 12.20
CA GLY A 190 10.45 4.96 13.54
C GLY A 190 11.34 3.70 13.54
N ILE A 191 11.22 2.83 12.54
CA ILE A 191 12.12 1.68 12.33
C ILE A 191 13.27 2.08 11.41
N HIS A 192 12.93 2.61 10.24
CA HIS A 192 13.88 3.07 9.24
C HIS A 192 14.20 4.55 9.47
N THR A 193 15.35 4.97 8.98
CA THR A 193 15.85 6.33 9.16
C THR A 193 15.80 7.14 7.86
N LEU A 194 16.05 8.45 7.95
CA LEU A 194 16.17 9.30 6.77
C LEU A 194 17.35 8.91 5.89
N GLU A 195 18.42 8.35 6.49
CA GLU A 195 19.59 7.82 5.78
C GLU A 195 19.22 6.58 4.94
N ASP A 196 18.25 5.78 5.38
CA ASP A 196 17.72 4.66 4.57
C ASP A 196 16.95 5.18 3.35
N LEU A 197 16.14 6.24 3.52
CA LEU A 197 15.47 6.90 2.40
C LEU A 197 16.49 7.51 1.43
N ASP A 198 17.51 8.19 1.96
CA ASP A 198 18.58 8.78 1.15
C ASP A 198 19.36 7.71 0.37
N LEU A 199 19.66 6.59 1.01
CA LEU A 199 20.31 5.45 0.36
C LEU A 199 19.49 4.91 -0.82
N ILE A 200 18.18 4.72 -0.64
CA ILE A 200 17.28 4.28 -1.73
C ILE A 200 17.27 5.32 -2.84
N ALA A 201 17.07 6.59 -2.49
CA ALA A 201 17.01 7.69 -3.45
C ALA A 201 18.29 7.90 -4.26
N SER A 202 19.45 7.54 -3.69
CA SER A 202 20.75 7.66 -4.36
C SER A 202 21.15 6.44 -5.20
N ARG A 203 20.52 5.28 -5.00
CA ARG A 203 20.91 4.01 -5.62
C ARG A 203 19.91 3.45 -6.61
N VAL A 204 18.65 3.87 -6.51
CA VAL A 204 17.57 3.42 -7.41
C VAL A 204 17.22 4.53 -8.38
N SER A 205 17.06 4.22 -9.64
CA SER A 205 16.59 5.19 -10.63
C SER A 205 15.08 5.38 -10.49
N ASN A 206 14.62 6.62 -10.32
CA ASN A 206 13.22 6.99 -10.11
C ASN A 206 12.53 6.14 -9.01
N PRO A 207 13.08 6.13 -7.78
CA PRO A 207 12.56 5.28 -6.72
C PRO A 207 11.16 5.72 -6.30
N LYS A 208 10.31 4.71 -6.07
CA LYS A 208 9.00 4.88 -5.44
C LYS A 208 9.09 4.37 -4.01
N VAL A 209 8.69 5.19 -3.05
CA VAL A 209 8.76 4.87 -1.62
C VAL A 209 7.40 5.13 -0.96
N LEU A 210 6.89 4.12 -0.25
CA LEU A 210 5.73 4.26 0.63
C LEU A 210 6.24 4.38 2.08
N LEU A 211 6.01 5.55 2.67
CA LEU A 211 6.31 5.80 4.08
C LEU A 211 5.11 5.39 4.93
N LEU A 212 5.32 4.37 5.74
CA LEU A 212 4.33 3.80 6.64
C LEU A 212 4.49 4.37 8.05
N GLY A 213 3.38 4.72 8.68
CA GLY A 213 3.36 5.06 10.09
C GLY A 213 3.77 3.87 10.96
N TYR A 214 4.39 4.15 12.10
CA TYR A 214 4.72 3.13 13.09
C TYR A 214 3.44 2.61 13.77
N LYS A 215 3.16 1.32 13.61
CA LYS A 215 1.98 0.67 14.18
C LYS A 215 2.32 0.10 15.55
N GLN A 216 1.83 0.76 16.61
CA GLN A 216 1.99 0.34 18.00
C GLN A 216 0.97 -0.74 18.38
N TYR A 217 0.96 -1.85 17.61
CA TYR A 217 0.08 -3.00 17.75
C TYR A 217 0.87 -4.29 17.61
N GLY A 218 0.34 -5.37 18.20
CA GLY A 218 0.99 -6.67 18.17
C GLY A 218 2.42 -6.63 18.74
N ARG A 219 3.41 -7.17 18.02
CA ARG A 219 4.81 -7.07 18.46
C ARG A 219 5.37 -5.64 18.41
N GLY A 220 4.78 -4.76 17.59
CA GLY A 220 5.17 -3.37 17.52
C GLY A 220 4.94 -2.61 18.82
N GLU A 221 3.97 -3.01 19.64
CA GLU A 221 3.73 -2.43 20.97
C GLU A 221 4.93 -2.67 21.91
N ASN A 222 5.40 -3.92 22.00
CA ASN A 222 6.54 -4.29 22.83
C ASN A 222 7.89 -3.79 22.26
N PHE A 223 7.97 -3.54 20.96
CA PHE A 223 9.17 -3.03 20.31
C PHE A 223 9.32 -1.52 20.45
N TYR A 224 8.25 -0.81 20.81
CA TYR A 224 8.26 0.63 20.97
C TYR A 224 9.28 1.05 22.05
N SER A 225 10.15 1.99 21.71
CA SER A 225 11.28 2.41 22.54
C SER A 225 11.62 3.88 22.29
N SER A 226 12.50 4.45 23.12
CA SER A 226 13.04 5.79 22.91
C SER A 226 13.66 5.94 21.52
N LYS A 227 14.36 4.93 21.01
CA LYS A 227 14.93 4.92 19.66
C LYS A 227 13.86 5.07 18.57
N VAL A 228 12.73 4.39 18.71
CA VAL A 228 11.59 4.54 17.77
C VAL A 228 11.05 5.96 17.83
N THR A 229 10.90 6.51 19.04
CA THR A 229 10.44 7.88 19.26
C THR A 229 11.41 8.90 18.63
N ASP A 230 12.71 8.75 18.87
CA ASP A 230 13.75 9.63 18.33
C ASP A 230 13.74 9.61 16.79
N ASN A 231 13.63 8.42 16.19
CA ASN A 231 13.49 8.27 14.74
C ASN A 231 12.22 8.96 14.22
N LEU A 232 11.06 8.76 14.86
CA LEU A 232 9.82 9.44 14.48
C LEU A 232 9.95 10.96 14.55
N GLN A 233 10.63 11.49 15.58
CA GLN A 233 10.90 12.93 15.68
C GLN A 233 11.79 13.43 14.54
N GLN A 234 12.82 12.68 14.17
CA GLN A 234 13.67 13.05 13.04
C GLN A 234 12.88 13.08 11.73
N TRP A 235 12.05 12.06 11.46
CA TRP A 235 11.10 12.07 10.34
C TRP A 235 10.20 13.29 10.39
N TYR A 236 9.58 13.57 11.53
CA TYR A 236 8.69 14.72 11.70
C TYR A 236 9.35 16.05 11.32
N TRP A 237 10.59 16.28 11.75
CA TRP A 237 11.27 17.56 11.53
C TRP A 237 11.93 17.68 10.16
N ARG A 238 12.43 16.60 9.59
CA ARG A 238 13.32 16.64 8.43
C ARG A 238 12.73 16.05 7.14
N LEU A 239 11.55 15.44 7.18
CA LEU A 239 10.92 14.81 6.01
C LEU A 239 10.79 15.77 4.80
N HIS A 240 10.55 17.06 5.07
CA HIS A 240 10.43 18.08 4.02
C HIS A 240 11.70 18.25 3.16
N GLU A 241 12.87 17.83 3.63
CA GLU A 241 14.13 17.87 2.88
C GLU A 241 14.06 16.98 1.63
N PHE A 242 13.17 15.98 1.63
CA PHE A 242 13.03 15.01 0.55
C PHE A 242 11.91 15.35 -0.45
N PHE A 243 11.02 16.29 -0.15
CA PHE A 243 9.89 16.62 -1.05
C PHE A 243 10.32 17.25 -2.39
N ARG A 244 11.56 17.71 -2.48
CA ARG A 244 12.12 18.32 -3.70
C ARG A 244 13.26 17.51 -4.30
N LYS A 245 13.42 16.25 -3.87
CA LYS A 245 14.47 15.40 -4.38
C LYS A 245 14.06 14.83 -5.74
N ASP A 246 14.80 15.26 -6.78
CA ASP A 246 14.50 14.87 -8.16
C ASP A 246 14.43 13.35 -8.34
N GLY A 247 13.41 12.91 -9.08
CA GLY A 247 13.18 11.51 -9.39
C GLY A 247 12.62 10.66 -8.25
N LEU A 248 12.56 11.16 -7.00
CA LEU A 248 12.00 10.44 -5.87
C LEU A 248 10.49 10.64 -5.78
N THR A 249 9.71 9.55 -5.85
CA THR A 249 8.28 9.57 -5.58
C THR A 249 8.02 9.06 -4.16
N ILE A 250 7.37 9.87 -3.32
CA ILE A 250 6.99 9.49 -1.96
C ILE A 250 5.48 9.46 -1.84
N SER A 251 4.96 8.37 -1.28
CA SER A 251 3.58 8.22 -0.84
C SER A 251 3.52 7.86 0.64
N PHE A 252 2.34 7.96 1.25
CA PHE A 252 2.13 7.74 2.68
C PHE A 252 0.88 6.91 2.92
N ASP A 253 0.91 6.04 3.94
CA ASP A 253 -0.31 5.52 4.50
C ASP A 253 -1.00 6.55 5.41
N ASN A 254 -2.27 6.36 5.72
CA ASN A 254 -3.04 7.30 6.54
C ASN A 254 -2.45 7.47 7.96
N LEU A 255 -1.83 6.42 8.50
CA LEU A 255 -1.18 6.51 9.80
C LEU A 255 0.07 7.40 9.72
N GLY A 256 0.87 7.25 8.67
CA GLY A 256 2.03 8.10 8.40
C GLY A 256 1.65 9.57 8.19
N ILE A 257 0.58 9.82 7.44
CA ILE A 257 0.01 11.16 7.27
C ILE A 257 -0.30 11.80 8.63
N LYS A 258 -0.99 11.06 9.51
CA LYS A 258 -1.38 11.54 10.85
C LYS A 258 -0.16 11.75 11.76
N GLN A 259 0.76 10.78 11.83
CA GLN A 259 1.93 10.85 12.69
C GLN A 259 2.88 11.99 12.29
N MET A 260 3.03 12.26 10.99
CA MET A 260 3.89 13.32 10.47
C MET A 260 3.17 14.67 10.38
N ASN A 261 1.86 14.73 10.63
CA ASN A 261 1.05 15.94 10.49
C ASN A 261 1.28 16.62 9.12
N LEU A 262 1.13 15.84 8.03
CA LEU A 262 1.56 16.26 6.69
C LEU A 262 0.80 17.48 6.17
N ASN A 263 -0.43 17.72 6.59
CA ASN A 263 -1.24 18.87 6.18
C ASN A 263 -0.53 20.22 6.45
N ARG A 264 0.42 20.27 7.40
CA ARG A 264 1.22 21.48 7.69
C ARG A 264 2.09 21.95 6.53
N PHE A 265 2.38 21.09 5.57
CA PHE A 265 3.24 21.38 4.42
C PHE A 265 2.47 21.88 3.20
N PHE A 266 1.15 21.81 3.22
CA PHE A 266 0.27 22.10 2.11
C PHE A 266 -0.65 23.28 2.44
N ASN A 267 -1.04 24.06 1.44
CA ASN A 267 -2.20 24.91 1.55
C ASN A 267 -3.48 24.05 1.38
N LYS A 268 -4.66 24.66 1.55
CA LYS A 268 -5.94 23.94 1.51
C LYS A 268 -6.19 23.26 0.16
N GLU A 269 -5.92 23.96 -0.93
CA GLU A 269 -6.14 23.45 -2.30
C GLU A 269 -5.18 22.31 -2.64
N GLU A 270 -3.90 22.45 -2.28
CA GLU A 270 -2.90 21.41 -2.44
C GLU A 270 -3.24 20.18 -1.60
N TRP A 271 -3.70 20.37 -0.35
CA TRP A 271 -4.11 19.30 0.52
C TRP A 271 -5.30 18.51 -0.03
N GLU A 272 -6.31 19.19 -0.54
CA GLU A 272 -7.49 18.56 -1.15
C GLU A 272 -7.13 17.72 -2.39
N LYS A 273 -6.09 18.11 -3.13
CA LYS A 273 -5.55 17.34 -4.26
C LYS A 273 -4.72 16.13 -3.81
N PHE A 274 -3.95 16.29 -2.73
CA PHE A 274 -3.04 15.26 -2.23
C PHE A 274 -3.76 14.22 -1.37
N TYR A 275 -4.68 14.64 -0.49
CA TYR A 275 -5.28 13.77 0.51
C TYR A 275 -6.43 12.94 -0.06
N MET A 276 -6.21 11.62 -0.12
CA MET A 276 -7.16 10.68 -0.71
C MET A 276 -8.38 10.38 0.17
N GLY A 277 -8.37 10.78 1.45
CA GLY A 277 -9.44 10.56 2.41
C GLY A 277 -9.05 9.64 3.55
N ASP A 278 -9.85 9.66 4.63
CA ASP A 278 -9.68 8.82 5.82
C ASP A 278 -9.92 7.33 5.52
N ASP A 279 -9.39 6.48 6.42
CA ASP A 279 -9.64 5.05 6.41
C ASP A 279 -11.15 4.75 6.34
N GLY A 280 -11.53 3.83 5.46
CA GLY A 280 -12.93 3.45 5.23
C GLY A 280 -13.75 4.43 4.38
N ARG A 281 -13.16 5.53 3.86
CA ARG A 281 -13.86 6.41 2.92
C ARG A 281 -13.81 5.88 1.48
N PHE A 282 -12.63 5.50 1.01
CA PHE A 282 -12.38 4.94 -0.32
C PHE A 282 -11.63 3.61 -0.26
N THR A 283 -11.29 3.16 0.93
CA THR A 283 -10.50 1.97 1.18
C THR A 283 -11.14 1.11 2.24
N CYS A 284 -10.80 -0.18 2.27
CA CYS A 284 -11.10 -1.06 3.39
C CYS A 284 -10.00 -2.12 3.58
N TYR A 285 -10.04 -2.79 4.70
CA TYR A 285 -9.19 -3.92 5.04
C TYR A 285 -9.99 -5.21 5.14
N VAL A 286 -9.44 -6.31 4.60
CA VAL A 286 -10.04 -7.64 4.64
C VAL A 286 -9.02 -8.65 5.18
N ASP A 287 -9.39 -9.39 6.20
CA ASP A 287 -8.62 -10.49 6.78
C ASP A 287 -9.26 -11.84 6.38
N LEU A 288 -8.68 -12.52 5.40
CA LEU A 288 -9.18 -13.82 4.94
C LEU A 288 -8.86 -14.97 5.91
N VAL A 289 -7.93 -14.76 6.86
CA VAL A 289 -7.58 -15.75 7.89
C VAL A 289 -8.66 -15.79 8.96
N LYS A 290 -9.02 -14.61 9.49
CA LYS A 290 -10.06 -14.45 10.50
C LYS A 290 -11.47 -14.34 9.91
N LYS A 291 -11.58 -14.16 8.58
CA LYS A 291 -12.82 -13.87 7.85
C LYS A 291 -13.49 -12.59 8.41
N GLN A 292 -12.71 -11.53 8.51
CA GLN A 292 -13.15 -10.25 9.05
C GLN A 292 -12.79 -9.10 8.11
N TYR A 293 -13.49 -7.99 8.24
CA TYR A 293 -13.18 -6.75 7.55
C TYR A 293 -13.20 -5.55 8.51
N ALA A 294 -12.60 -4.45 8.09
CA ALA A 294 -12.52 -3.22 8.87
C ALA A 294 -12.22 -2.00 7.99
N THR A 295 -12.21 -0.82 8.56
CA THR A 295 -11.80 0.42 7.88
C THR A 295 -10.33 0.40 7.48
N SER A 296 -9.45 -0.19 8.32
CA SER A 296 -8.00 -0.33 8.07
C SER A 296 -7.42 -1.52 8.83
N SER A 297 -6.17 -1.87 8.52
CA SER A 297 -5.43 -2.94 9.23
C SER A 297 -5.20 -2.64 10.73
N THR A 298 -5.29 -1.37 11.14
CA THR A 298 -5.10 -0.93 12.52
C THR A 298 -6.40 -0.65 13.28
N SER A 299 -7.56 -0.77 12.61
CA SER A 299 -8.86 -0.62 13.28
C SER A 299 -9.02 -1.70 14.35
N GLN A 300 -9.49 -1.29 15.54
CA GLN A 300 -9.87 -2.21 16.61
C GLN A 300 -11.24 -2.83 16.38
N GLU A 301 -12.12 -2.09 15.70
CA GLU A 301 -13.43 -2.56 15.31
C GLU A 301 -13.31 -3.48 14.10
N ARG A 302 -13.81 -4.71 14.25
CA ARG A 302 -13.74 -5.78 13.26
C ARG A 302 -15.12 -6.39 13.09
N PHE A 303 -15.51 -6.63 11.85
CA PHE A 303 -16.79 -7.22 11.49
C PHE A 303 -16.57 -8.54 10.78
N ASP A 304 -17.42 -9.53 11.06
CA ASP A 304 -17.33 -10.84 10.42
C ASP A 304 -17.87 -10.79 8.99
N ILE A 305 -17.20 -11.51 8.08
CA ILE A 305 -17.64 -11.72 6.70
C ILE A 305 -18.67 -12.84 6.71
N LEU A 306 -19.88 -12.54 6.30
CA LEU A 306 -20.97 -13.52 6.16
C LEU A 306 -20.91 -14.23 4.79
N PRO A 307 -21.46 -15.45 4.67
CA PRO A 307 -21.43 -16.22 3.40
C PRO A 307 -22.02 -15.49 2.19
N GLU A 308 -23.07 -14.67 2.41
CA GLU A 308 -23.76 -13.89 1.38
C GLU A 308 -23.05 -12.58 1.01
N ASP A 309 -22.06 -12.15 1.78
CA ASP A 309 -21.41 -10.86 1.59
C ASP A 309 -20.75 -10.70 0.23
N THR A 310 -20.81 -9.47 -0.24
CA THR A 310 -20.03 -8.94 -1.36
C THR A 310 -19.16 -7.78 -0.88
N THR A 311 -18.22 -7.36 -1.70
CA THR A 311 -17.41 -6.19 -1.37
C THR A 311 -18.27 -4.93 -1.18
N GLN A 312 -19.30 -4.75 -2.02
CA GLN A 312 -20.24 -3.66 -1.88
C GLN A 312 -20.97 -3.71 -0.53
N SER A 313 -21.46 -4.89 -0.10
CA SER A 313 -22.21 -5.01 1.15
C SER A 313 -21.38 -4.69 2.39
N ILE A 314 -20.15 -5.21 2.47
CA ILE A 314 -19.24 -4.91 3.59
C ILE A 314 -18.79 -3.46 3.59
N PHE A 315 -18.54 -2.88 2.42
CA PHE A 315 -18.11 -1.50 2.31
C PHE A 315 -19.22 -0.51 2.70
N ASN A 316 -20.47 -0.81 2.35
CA ASN A 316 -21.63 -0.03 2.78
C ASN A 316 -21.79 -0.09 4.31
N ARG A 317 -21.56 -1.24 4.95
CA ARG A 317 -21.61 -1.34 6.43
C ARG A 317 -20.54 -0.46 7.08
N ILE A 318 -19.28 -0.53 6.63
CA ILE A 318 -18.19 0.34 7.12
C ILE A 318 -18.57 1.83 7.07
N ARG A 319 -19.30 2.24 6.04
CA ARG A 319 -19.63 3.66 5.82
C ARG A 319 -20.85 4.13 6.60
N ASN A 320 -21.79 3.24 6.88
CA ASN A 320 -23.04 3.58 7.61
C ASN A 320 -22.89 3.51 9.12
N GLU A 321 -21.82 2.89 9.64
CA GLU A 321 -21.52 2.80 11.06
C GLU A 321 -20.61 3.95 11.57
N LYS A 322 -20.30 4.91 10.69
CA LYS A 322 -19.64 6.18 11.03
C LYS A 322 -20.68 7.27 11.20
#